data_d5e4b9ae82a67deb4e01462a068b8fac
#
_entry.id   d5e4b9ae82a67deb4e01462a068b8fac
#
_cell.length_a   1.000
_cell.length_b   1.000
_cell.length_c   1.000
_cell.angle_alpha   90.00
_cell.angle_beta   90.00
_cell.angle_gamma   90.00
#
_symmetry.space_group_name_H-M   'P 1'
#
loop_
_entity.id
_entity.type
_entity.pdbx_description
1 polymer ?
#
loop_
_entity_poly.entity_id
_entity_poly.type
_entity_poly.pdbx_seq_one_letter_code
_entity_poly.pdbx_strand_id
1 'polypeptide(L)'
;MTEHAEQVAVIDWCMMNLRQYPELDLLFAVPNGAMLGGGKIGAIRMNALKAEGLRPGVPDLFLPVARHMCHGLFIEMKTSSGRLSENQTEYIAAVEKQGYFCAVCHGADEAIETLEWYMKG
;
A
#
# COMPACT_ATOMS: atom_id res chain seq x y z
N MET A 1 3.93 16.86 5.10
CA MET A 1 4.83 15.76 4.69
C MET A 1 4.44 15.21 3.32
N THR A 2 5.41 14.71 2.58
CA THR A 2 5.14 14.03 1.31
C THR A 2 4.58 12.62 1.55
N GLU A 3 3.93 12.04 0.56
CA GLU A 3 3.50 10.64 0.62
C GLU A 3 4.67 9.71 0.94
N HIS A 4 5.84 9.98 0.33
CA HIS A 4 7.04 9.19 0.60
C HIS A 4 7.43 9.23 2.08
N ALA A 5 7.51 10.43 2.67
CA ALA A 5 7.87 10.57 4.07
C ALA A 5 6.85 9.91 5.01
N GLU A 6 5.56 10.02 4.68
CA GLU A 6 4.52 9.35 5.44
C GLU A 6 4.66 7.84 5.37
N GLN A 7 4.95 7.29 4.19
CA GLN A 7 5.14 5.85 4.03
C GLN A 7 6.37 5.36 4.80
N VAL A 8 7.48 6.11 4.77
CA VAL A 8 8.68 5.79 5.57
C VAL A 8 8.34 5.73 7.06
N ALA A 9 7.52 6.67 7.54
CA ALA A 9 7.10 6.67 8.94
C ALA A 9 6.30 5.42 9.31
N VAL A 10 5.46 4.93 8.40
CA VAL A 10 4.72 3.68 8.62
C VAL A 10 5.67 2.49 8.74
N ILE A 11 6.64 2.39 7.84
CA ILE A 11 7.62 1.30 7.88
C ILE A 11 8.46 1.37 9.15
N ASP A 12 8.88 2.56 9.56
CA ASP A 12 9.64 2.75 10.81
C ASP A 12 8.83 2.27 12.02
N TRP A 13 7.54 2.62 12.06
CA TRP A 13 6.66 2.14 13.14
C TRP A 13 6.58 0.61 13.16
N CYS A 14 6.45 -0.02 12.00
CA CYS A 14 6.41 -1.49 11.92
C CYS A 14 7.68 -2.11 12.48
N MET A 15 8.83 -1.57 12.10
CA MET A 15 10.13 -2.09 12.58
C MET A 15 10.28 -1.94 14.10
N MET A 16 9.75 -0.86 14.67
CA MET A 16 9.80 -0.63 16.12
C MET A 16 8.80 -1.48 16.90
N ASN A 17 7.85 -2.11 16.25
CA ASN A 17 6.79 -2.88 16.91
C ASN A 17 6.82 -4.38 16.57
N LEU A 18 7.94 -4.89 16.06
CA LEU A 18 8.07 -6.30 15.71
C LEU A 18 8.00 -7.24 16.92
N ARG A 19 8.34 -6.77 18.11
CA ARG A 19 8.18 -7.57 19.32
C ARG A 19 6.72 -7.87 19.62
N GLN A 20 5.87 -6.86 19.46
CA GLN A 20 4.44 -7.01 19.74
C GLN A 20 3.72 -7.69 18.57
N TYR A 21 4.11 -7.35 17.34
CA TYR A 21 3.50 -7.86 16.11
C TYR A 21 4.58 -8.35 15.15
N PRO A 22 5.14 -9.54 15.38
CA PRO A 22 6.25 -10.03 14.55
C PRO A 22 5.89 -10.19 13.08
N GLU A 23 4.61 -10.42 12.74
CA GLU A 23 4.17 -10.59 11.35
C GLU A 23 4.23 -9.28 10.55
N LEU A 24 4.40 -8.12 11.20
CA LEU A 24 4.61 -6.85 10.49
C LEU A 24 5.89 -6.87 9.63
N ASP A 25 6.81 -7.80 9.92
CA ASP A 25 8.00 -8.00 9.10
C ASP A 25 7.66 -8.47 7.68
N LEU A 26 6.46 -8.96 7.44
CA LEU A 26 6.01 -9.41 6.14
C LEU A 26 5.47 -8.27 5.25
N LEU A 27 5.26 -7.09 5.81
CA LEU A 27 4.78 -5.94 5.06
C LEU A 27 5.79 -5.52 4.00
N PHE A 28 5.32 -5.26 2.79
CA PHE A 28 6.19 -4.77 1.73
C PHE A 28 5.49 -3.73 0.86
N ALA A 29 6.30 -2.92 0.21
CA ALA A 29 5.82 -1.90 -0.72
C ALA A 29 5.65 -2.48 -2.11
N VAL A 30 4.58 -2.06 -2.78
CA VAL A 30 4.32 -2.40 -4.18
C VAL A 30 4.91 -1.28 -5.06
N PRO A 31 5.77 -1.59 -6.02
CA PRO A 31 6.33 -0.55 -6.89
C PRO A 31 5.24 0.18 -7.67
N ASN A 32 5.43 1.48 -7.82
CA ASN A 32 4.55 2.30 -8.65
C ASN A 32 5.38 3.12 -9.64
N GLY A 33 4.72 3.72 -10.62
CA GLY A 33 5.38 4.44 -11.70
C GLY A 33 6.05 5.75 -11.32
N ALA A 34 5.79 6.29 -10.13
CA ALA A 34 6.31 7.59 -9.72
C ALA A 34 7.84 7.64 -9.61
N MET A 35 8.48 6.51 -9.36
CA MET A 35 9.93 6.40 -9.21
C MET A 35 10.68 6.21 -10.53
N LEU A 36 9.99 6.16 -11.66
CA LEU A 36 10.59 5.85 -12.96
C LEU A 36 11.09 7.06 -13.74
N GLY A 37 10.88 8.25 -13.19
CA GLY A 37 11.18 9.50 -13.88
C GLY A 37 10.04 9.94 -14.79
N GLY A 38 10.15 11.17 -15.30
CA GLY A 38 9.13 11.76 -16.14
C GLY A 38 9.40 11.59 -17.63
N GLY A 39 8.46 12.07 -18.44
CA GLY A 39 8.61 12.19 -19.87
C GLY A 39 8.69 10.86 -20.62
N LYS A 40 9.40 10.88 -21.73
CA LYS A 40 9.49 9.74 -22.64
C LYS A 40 10.22 8.54 -22.00
N ILE A 41 11.27 8.80 -21.23
CA ILE A 41 12.05 7.73 -20.55
C ILE A 41 11.18 7.03 -19.50
N GLY A 42 10.44 7.81 -18.73
CA GLY A 42 9.50 7.26 -17.74
C GLY A 42 8.43 6.38 -18.39
N ALA A 43 7.89 6.83 -19.52
CA ALA A 43 6.88 6.07 -20.28
C ALA A 43 7.45 4.75 -20.81
N ILE A 44 8.68 4.76 -21.33
CA ILE A 44 9.34 3.53 -21.82
C ILE A 44 9.55 2.55 -20.69
N ARG A 45 10.05 3.02 -19.54
CA ARG A 45 10.27 2.19 -18.37
C ARG A 45 8.96 1.59 -17.84
N MET A 46 7.90 2.40 -17.82
CA MET A 46 6.59 1.94 -17.40
C MET A 46 6.07 0.84 -18.31
N ASN A 47 6.20 1.00 -19.62
CA ASN A 47 5.76 -0.01 -20.58
C ASN A 47 6.52 -1.32 -20.39
N ALA A 48 7.83 -1.24 -20.15
CA ALA A 48 8.66 -2.43 -19.90
C ALA A 48 8.19 -3.15 -18.62
N LEU A 49 7.94 -2.42 -17.55
CA LEU A 49 7.47 -3.00 -16.28
C LEU A 49 6.06 -3.57 -16.39
N LYS A 50 5.18 -2.92 -17.15
CA LYS A 50 3.84 -3.46 -17.41
C LYS A 50 3.91 -4.79 -18.15
N ALA A 51 4.85 -4.92 -19.09
CA ALA A 51 5.06 -6.18 -19.80
C ALA A 51 5.52 -7.30 -18.86
N GLU A 52 6.20 -6.95 -17.77
CA GLU A 52 6.63 -7.88 -16.73
C GLU A 52 5.57 -8.11 -15.65
N GLY A 53 4.42 -7.44 -15.74
CA GLY A 53 3.32 -7.65 -14.81
C GLY A 53 3.03 -6.50 -13.84
N LEU A 54 3.76 -5.39 -13.93
CA LEU A 54 3.43 -4.23 -13.11
C LEU A 54 2.02 -3.75 -13.47
N ARG A 55 1.18 -3.57 -12.46
CA ARG A 55 -0.21 -3.18 -12.65
C ARG A 55 -0.48 -1.81 -12.01
N PRO A 56 -0.93 -0.81 -12.78
CA PRO A 56 -1.37 0.46 -12.22
C PRO A 56 -2.58 0.26 -11.29
N GLY A 57 -2.62 1.01 -10.20
CA GLY A 57 -3.76 1.00 -9.29
C GLY A 57 -3.65 0.05 -8.11
N VAL A 58 -2.60 -0.78 -8.05
CA VAL A 58 -2.36 -1.61 -6.87
C VAL A 58 -1.95 -0.69 -5.71
N PRO A 59 -2.53 -0.85 -4.51
CA PRO A 59 -2.16 -0.03 -3.35
C PRO A 59 -0.67 -0.11 -3.00
N ASP A 60 -0.18 0.90 -2.29
CA ASP A 60 1.25 1.11 -2.02
C ASP A 60 1.89 0.03 -1.15
N LEU A 61 1.13 -0.53 -0.19
CA LEU A 61 1.64 -1.48 0.78
C LEU A 61 0.75 -2.71 0.83
N PHE A 62 1.36 -3.88 1.05
CA PHE A 62 0.62 -5.12 1.24
C PHE A 62 1.16 -5.89 2.44
N LEU A 63 0.25 -6.30 3.33
CA LEU A 63 0.55 -7.15 4.48
C LEU A 63 -0.11 -8.52 4.26
N PRO A 64 0.68 -9.57 3.93
CA PRO A 64 0.14 -10.91 3.67
C PRO A 64 -0.11 -11.69 4.98
N VAL A 65 -0.98 -11.15 5.82
CA VAL A 65 -1.32 -11.73 7.12
C VAL A 65 -2.83 -11.81 7.22
N ALA A 66 -3.36 -12.98 7.51
CA ALA A 66 -4.80 -13.18 7.62
C ALA A 66 -5.29 -12.74 9.00
N ARG A 67 -6.21 -11.78 9.02
CA ARG A 67 -6.89 -11.29 10.23
C ARG A 67 -8.31 -10.85 9.84
N HIS A 68 -9.19 -10.77 10.80
CA HIS A 68 -10.57 -10.29 10.60
C HIS A 68 -11.30 -11.03 9.47
N MET A 69 -11.02 -12.33 9.30
CA MET A 69 -11.56 -13.15 8.22
C MET A 69 -11.18 -12.65 6.82
N CYS A 70 -10.11 -11.87 6.73
CA CYS A 70 -9.56 -11.39 5.46
C CYS A 70 -8.24 -12.10 5.18
N HIS A 71 -7.90 -12.24 3.90
CA HIS A 71 -6.66 -12.92 3.49
C HIS A 71 -5.43 -12.07 3.67
N GLY A 72 -5.57 -10.77 3.66
CA GLY A 72 -4.47 -9.81 3.80
C GLY A 72 -4.98 -8.40 3.78
N LEU A 73 -4.07 -7.45 4.00
CA LEU A 73 -4.36 -6.02 4.08
C LEU A 73 -3.57 -5.26 3.02
N PHE A 74 -4.29 -4.51 2.18
CA PHE A 74 -3.69 -3.51 1.30
C PHE A 74 -3.86 -2.12 1.92
N ILE A 75 -2.82 -1.29 1.85
CA ILE A 75 -2.89 0.10 2.28
C ILE A 75 -2.49 1.01 1.12
N GLU A 76 -3.38 1.93 0.77
CA GLU A 76 -3.10 3.00 -0.17
C GLU A 76 -2.80 4.27 0.61
N MET A 77 -1.60 4.84 0.41
CA MET A 77 -1.18 6.06 1.07
C MET A 77 -1.58 7.28 0.26
N LYS A 78 -2.24 8.23 0.90
CA LYS A 78 -2.65 9.49 0.28
C LYS A 78 -2.22 10.67 1.17
N THR A 79 -2.01 11.83 0.56
CA THR A 79 -1.89 13.09 1.29
C THR A 79 -3.26 13.47 1.84
N SER A 80 -3.32 14.49 2.71
CA SER A 80 -4.56 14.92 3.36
C SER A 80 -5.69 15.25 2.38
N SER A 81 -5.35 15.69 1.17
CA SER A 81 -6.32 16.05 0.13
C SER A 81 -6.34 15.09 -1.05
N GLY A 82 -5.51 14.05 -1.01
CA GLY A 82 -5.39 13.09 -2.11
C GLY A 82 -6.62 12.21 -2.25
N ARG A 83 -6.91 11.81 -3.49
CA ARG A 83 -8.05 10.96 -3.82
C ARG A 83 -7.60 9.77 -4.65
N LEU A 84 -8.38 8.70 -4.60
CA LEU A 84 -8.14 7.51 -5.41
C LEU A 84 -8.31 7.83 -6.90
N SER A 85 -7.43 7.29 -7.73
CA SER A 85 -7.64 7.28 -9.18
C SER A 85 -8.67 6.22 -9.54
N GLU A 86 -9.15 6.26 -10.79
CA GLU A 86 -10.08 5.26 -11.30
C GLU A 86 -9.47 3.86 -11.22
N ASN A 87 -8.22 3.70 -11.64
CA ASN A 87 -7.51 2.41 -11.58
C ASN A 87 -7.42 1.88 -10.15
N GLN A 88 -7.13 2.75 -9.18
CA GLN A 88 -7.06 2.37 -7.77
C GLN A 88 -8.41 1.93 -7.25
N THR A 89 -9.47 2.67 -7.55
CA THR A 89 -10.83 2.34 -7.15
C THR A 89 -11.25 0.98 -7.69
N GLU A 90 -10.98 0.71 -8.95
CA GLU A 90 -11.32 -0.57 -9.60
C GLU A 90 -10.56 -1.74 -8.99
N TYR A 91 -9.26 -1.57 -8.77
CA TYR A 91 -8.43 -2.63 -8.20
C TYR A 91 -8.86 -2.96 -6.78
N ILE A 92 -9.08 -1.94 -5.95
CA ILE A 92 -9.53 -2.11 -4.57
C ILE A 92 -10.86 -2.88 -4.53
N ALA A 93 -11.82 -2.48 -5.35
CA ALA A 93 -13.12 -3.18 -5.40
C ALA A 93 -12.95 -4.65 -5.80
N ALA A 94 -12.07 -4.93 -6.75
CA ALA A 94 -11.84 -6.30 -7.23
C ALA A 94 -11.20 -7.19 -6.15
N VAL A 95 -10.19 -6.70 -5.44
CA VAL A 95 -9.52 -7.52 -4.42
C VAL A 95 -10.35 -7.64 -3.14
N GLU A 96 -11.20 -6.66 -2.84
CA GLU A 96 -12.16 -6.79 -1.72
C GLU A 96 -13.13 -7.95 -1.96
N LYS A 97 -13.55 -8.15 -3.20
CA LYS A 97 -14.39 -9.30 -3.55
C LYS A 97 -13.68 -10.64 -3.34
N GLN A 98 -12.35 -10.62 -3.36
CA GLN A 98 -11.54 -11.83 -3.14
C GLN A 98 -11.19 -12.05 -1.68
N GLY A 99 -11.70 -11.21 -0.77
CA GLY A 99 -11.51 -11.39 0.66
C GLY A 99 -10.33 -10.64 1.25
N TYR A 100 -9.84 -9.60 0.58
CA TYR A 100 -8.79 -8.74 1.12
C TYR A 100 -9.37 -7.48 1.73
N PHE A 101 -8.75 -6.98 2.78
CA PHE A 101 -9.12 -5.71 3.37
C PHE A 101 -8.27 -4.60 2.71
N CYS A 102 -8.91 -3.52 2.31
CA CYS A 102 -8.21 -2.38 1.72
C CYS A 102 -8.49 -1.13 2.53
N ALA A 103 -7.45 -0.41 2.91
CA ALA A 103 -7.56 0.85 3.63
C ALA A 103 -6.92 1.97 2.81
N VAL A 104 -7.61 3.10 2.72
CA VAL A 104 -7.06 4.33 2.15
C VAL A 104 -6.69 5.23 3.32
N CYS A 105 -5.41 5.50 3.49
CA CYS A 105 -4.90 6.19 4.67
C CYS A 105 -4.31 7.54 4.28
N HIS A 106 -4.86 8.60 4.86
CA HIS A 106 -4.40 9.97 4.62
C HIS A 106 -3.37 10.32 5.69
N GLY A 107 -2.13 9.88 5.45
CA GLY A 107 -1.01 10.08 6.36
C GLY A 107 -0.64 8.85 7.16
N ALA A 108 0.55 8.91 7.79
CA ALA A 108 1.10 7.80 8.55
C ALA A 108 0.24 7.42 9.75
N ASP A 109 -0.35 8.40 10.44
CA ASP A 109 -1.14 8.11 11.65
C ASP A 109 -2.33 7.21 11.34
N GLU A 110 -3.05 7.47 10.25
CA GLU A 110 -4.18 6.61 9.84
C GLU A 110 -3.70 5.21 9.46
N ALA A 111 -2.58 5.11 8.77
CA ALA A 111 -2.02 3.82 8.39
C ALA A 111 -1.57 3.01 9.61
N ILE A 112 -0.93 3.66 10.58
CA ILE A 112 -0.49 3.02 11.83
C ILE A 112 -1.70 2.54 12.63
N GLU A 113 -2.73 3.36 12.77
CA GLU A 113 -3.96 2.97 13.45
C GLU A 113 -4.61 1.75 12.78
N THR A 114 -4.62 1.74 11.45
CA THR A 114 -5.17 0.63 10.68
C THR A 114 -4.37 -0.66 10.91
N LEU A 115 -3.04 -0.58 10.86
CA LEU A 115 -2.17 -1.73 11.11
C LEU A 115 -2.34 -2.28 12.52
N GLU A 116 -2.40 -1.41 13.51
CA GLU A 116 -2.57 -1.82 14.89
C GLU A 116 -3.92 -2.50 15.10
N TRP A 117 -4.98 -1.93 14.57
CA TRP A 117 -6.30 -2.55 14.61
C TRP A 117 -6.31 -3.89 13.89
N TYR A 118 -5.70 -3.96 12.71
CA TYR A 118 -5.69 -5.17 11.90
C TYR A 118 -4.98 -6.32 12.62
N MET A 119 -3.83 -6.04 13.21
CA MET A 119 -3.03 -7.05 13.90
C MET A 119 -3.68 -7.57 15.18
N LYS A 120 -4.61 -6.85 15.77
CA LYS A 120 -5.35 -7.27 16.97
C LYS A 120 -6.52 -8.20 16.68
N GLY A 121 -6.87 -8.36 15.43
CA GLY A 121 -8.02 -9.15 15.01
C GLY A 121 -7.82 -10.66 14.98
#